data_5272a883e884cdccc15436f83ab435b1
#
_entry.id   5272a883e884cdccc15436f83ab435b1
#
_cell.length_a   1.000
_cell.length_b   1.000
_cell.length_c   1.000
_cell.angle_alpha   90.00
_cell.angle_beta   90.00
_cell.angle_gamma   90.00
#
_symmetry.space_group_name_H-M   'P 1'
#
loop_
_entity.id
_entity.type
_entity.pdbx_description
1 polymer ?
#
loop_
_entity_poly.entity_id
_entity_poly.type
_entity_poly.pdbx_seq_one_letter_code
_entity_poly.pdbx_strand_id
1 'polypeptide(L)'
;MKKTLTLLICLICYQILCHAQVADEHYYFKNLSVQNGLSQNTVNTILQDKQGFMWFGTKDGLNRYDGLSFRKFKHDDRSQRSIGNNFITALYEDEKGSIWVGTDVGLYIYYPEKDSFEHFTKQSVENTRIEHTVTAISGDNQGCVWMAVESQGLFCYNLEKGELQNYTLQNFSFLTTNVETFAFDNSGTLWIGCYGDGLFYSKDRLKTLHPYLSPVNNKEIYANDVVTCIVKGAYNCLYISSLKGGVKELNLTSNKLHDLLF
;
A
#
# COMPACT_ATOMS: atom_id res chain seq x y z
N MET A 1 -41.20 8.09 46.40
CA MET A 1 -41.72 8.50 45.09
C MET A 1 -40.92 9.61 44.43
N LYS A 2 -40.66 10.78 45.06
CA LYS A 2 -39.89 11.87 44.40
C LYS A 2 -38.46 11.47 43.93
N LYS A 3 -37.70 10.75 44.77
CA LYS A 3 -36.33 10.32 44.44
C LYS A 3 -36.24 9.28 43.30
N THR A 4 -37.24 8.39 43.19
CA THR A 4 -37.30 7.40 42.11
C THR A 4 -37.66 8.05 40.73
N LEU A 5 -38.50 9.08 40.76
CA LEU A 5 -38.86 9.84 39.55
C LEU A 5 -37.66 10.64 39.02
N THR A 6 -36.89 11.28 39.92
CA THR A 6 -35.68 12.03 39.53
C THR A 6 -34.61 11.09 38.89
N LEU A 7 -34.43 9.91 39.44
CA LEU A 7 -33.48 8.92 38.89
C LEU A 7 -33.90 8.45 37.49
N LEU A 8 -35.22 8.23 37.28
CA LEU A 8 -35.74 7.81 35.98
C LEU A 8 -35.57 8.90 34.91
N ILE A 9 -35.79 10.16 35.29
CA ILE A 9 -35.60 11.34 34.38
C ILE A 9 -34.10 11.47 34.01
N CYS A 10 -33.19 11.33 34.99
CA CYS A 10 -31.74 11.35 34.70
C CYS A 10 -31.29 10.22 33.76
N LEU A 11 -31.85 9.00 33.89
CA LEU A 11 -31.56 7.88 33.03
C LEU A 11 -32.06 8.10 31.60
N ILE A 12 -33.26 8.67 31.47
CA ILE A 12 -33.82 9.00 30.14
C ILE A 12 -33.01 10.13 29.47
N CYS A 13 -32.63 11.19 30.21
CA CYS A 13 -31.74 12.23 29.70
C CYS A 13 -30.38 11.71 29.29
N TYR A 14 -29.79 10.75 30.04
CA TYR A 14 -28.53 10.11 29.68
C TYR A 14 -28.66 9.29 28.39
N GLN A 15 -29.73 8.55 28.18
CA GLN A 15 -30.00 7.84 26.94
C GLN A 15 -30.20 8.77 25.74
N ILE A 16 -30.87 9.89 25.91
CA ILE A 16 -31.07 10.88 24.86
C ILE A 16 -29.73 11.56 24.50
N LEU A 17 -28.90 11.87 25.48
CA LEU A 17 -27.55 12.42 25.24
C LEU A 17 -26.60 11.45 24.54
N CYS A 18 -26.70 10.14 24.81
CA CYS A 18 -25.91 9.12 24.11
C CYS A 18 -26.32 8.91 22.64
N HIS A 19 -27.51 9.27 22.23
CA HIS A 19 -27.98 9.15 20.83
C HIS A 19 -27.71 10.38 19.97
N ALA A 20 -27.15 11.47 20.54
CA ALA A 20 -26.98 12.75 19.86
C ALA A 20 -25.60 12.95 19.19
N GLN A 21 -24.79 11.94 19.05
CA GLN A 21 -23.48 12.04 18.38
C GLN A 21 -23.28 10.99 17.28
N VAL A 22 -24.18 10.96 16.32
CA VAL A 22 -23.76 10.63 14.95
C VAL A 22 -23.38 11.98 14.34
N ALA A 23 -22.12 12.36 14.44
CA ALA A 23 -21.59 13.45 13.65
C ALA A 23 -21.74 13.04 12.18
N ASP A 24 -22.60 13.70 11.43
CA ASP A 24 -22.59 13.65 9.98
C ASP A 24 -21.20 14.16 9.56
N GLU A 25 -20.27 13.27 9.30
CA GLU A 25 -18.97 13.61 8.74
C GLU A 25 -19.22 14.09 7.30
N HIS A 26 -19.28 15.39 7.11
CA HIS A 26 -19.34 15.98 5.78
C HIS A 26 -17.95 15.90 5.16
N TYR A 27 -17.77 14.99 4.21
CA TYR A 27 -16.55 14.91 3.41
C TYR A 27 -16.54 15.99 2.33
N TYR A 28 -15.48 16.80 2.32
CA TYR A 28 -15.24 17.78 1.26
C TYR A 28 -14.20 17.23 0.29
N PHE A 29 -14.57 17.13 -0.98
CA PHE A 29 -13.66 16.66 -2.03
C PHE A 29 -13.05 17.84 -2.76
N LYS A 30 -11.71 17.83 -2.91
CA LYS A 30 -10.97 18.79 -3.74
C LYS A 30 -10.35 18.03 -4.90
N ASN A 31 -10.65 18.43 -6.12
CA ASN A 31 -10.03 17.85 -7.30
C ASN A 31 -8.65 18.50 -7.52
N LEU A 32 -7.60 17.69 -7.65
CA LEU A 32 -6.25 18.09 -7.99
C LEU A 32 -5.91 17.56 -9.37
N SER A 33 -5.51 18.44 -10.29
CA SER A 33 -5.26 18.12 -11.70
C SER A 33 -4.00 18.86 -12.20
N VAL A 34 -3.68 18.68 -13.48
CA VAL A 34 -2.60 19.44 -14.15
C VAL A 34 -2.84 20.95 -14.09
N GLN A 35 -4.11 21.40 -14.03
CA GLN A 35 -4.45 22.82 -13.90
C GLN A 35 -4.05 23.38 -12.53
N ASN A 36 -3.96 22.54 -11.51
CA ASN A 36 -3.51 22.88 -10.16
C ASN A 36 -2.00 22.70 -9.98
N GLY A 37 -1.31 22.20 -11.01
CA GLY A 37 0.14 22.02 -10.98
C GLY A 37 0.63 20.56 -10.90
N LEU A 38 -0.25 19.56 -10.93
CA LEU A 38 0.14 18.16 -11.03
C LEU A 38 0.89 17.92 -12.36
N SER A 39 1.82 16.98 -12.43
CA SER A 39 2.59 16.72 -13.65
C SER A 39 1.76 16.03 -14.73
N GLN A 40 0.83 15.14 -14.33
CA GLN A 40 -0.05 14.37 -15.21
C GLN A 40 -1.27 13.87 -14.42
N ASN A 41 -2.46 13.77 -15.06
CA ASN A 41 -3.70 13.43 -14.36
C ASN A 41 -3.85 11.94 -13.99
N THR A 42 -3.09 11.04 -14.63
CA THR A 42 -3.09 9.63 -14.25
C THR A 42 -2.15 9.45 -13.05
N VAL A 43 -2.74 9.32 -11.87
CA VAL A 43 -2.04 9.05 -10.61
C VAL A 43 -2.08 7.54 -10.37
N ASN A 44 -0.92 6.91 -10.33
CA ASN A 44 -0.78 5.47 -10.10
C ASN A 44 -0.66 5.12 -8.60
N THR A 45 -0.06 6.02 -7.81
CA THR A 45 0.20 5.79 -6.40
C THR A 45 0.18 7.09 -5.60
N ILE A 46 -0.25 7.01 -4.35
CA ILE A 46 -0.34 8.15 -3.42
C ILE A 46 0.28 7.72 -2.09
N LEU A 47 1.07 8.61 -1.49
CA LEU A 47 1.67 8.43 -0.18
C LEU A 47 1.55 9.73 0.62
N GLN A 48 1.17 9.67 1.88
CA GLN A 48 1.39 10.75 2.83
C GLN A 48 2.62 10.42 3.67
N ASP A 49 3.63 11.32 3.64
CA ASP A 49 4.82 11.14 4.45
C ASP A 49 4.62 11.59 5.91
N LYS A 50 5.57 11.23 6.78
CA LYS A 50 5.53 11.57 8.22
C LYS A 50 5.57 13.06 8.51
N GLN A 51 5.97 13.89 7.52
CA GLN A 51 5.95 15.34 7.61
C GLN A 51 4.61 15.95 7.19
N GLY A 52 3.70 15.11 6.64
CA GLY A 52 2.37 15.50 6.18
C GLY A 52 2.30 15.91 4.72
N PHE A 53 3.39 15.87 3.96
CA PHE A 53 3.35 16.08 2.51
C PHE A 53 2.64 14.93 1.81
N MET A 54 1.85 15.27 0.79
CA MET A 54 1.24 14.28 -0.10
C MET A 54 2.10 14.07 -1.32
N TRP A 55 2.47 12.82 -1.58
CA TRP A 55 3.21 12.41 -2.76
C TRP A 55 2.29 11.75 -3.76
N PHE A 56 2.41 12.12 -5.02
CA PHE A 56 1.63 11.60 -6.14
C PHE A 56 2.57 11.08 -7.21
N GLY A 57 2.60 9.76 -7.38
CA GLY A 57 3.32 9.12 -8.49
C GLY A 57 2.42 9.07 -9.71
N THR A 58 2.88 9.66 -10.82
CA THR A 58 2.11 9.73 -12.06
C THR A 58 2.82 9.03 -13.21
N LYS A 59 2.19 8.96 -14.37
CA LYS A 59 2.83 8.50 -15.61
C LYS A 59 3.90 9.46 -16.15
N ASP A 60 4.03 10.68 -15.57
CA ASP A 60 4.98 11.69 -16.03
C ASP A 60 5.61 12.47 -14.89
N GLY A 61 6.19 11.75 -13.95
CA GLY A 61 6.95 12.26 -12.82
C GLY A 61 6.33 12.05 -11.46
N LEU A 62 7.12 12.30 -10.44
CA LEU A 62 6.74 12.30 -9.03
C LEU A 62 6.41 13.73 -8.60
N ASN A 63 5.36 13.89 -7.82
CA ASN A 63 4.92 15.20 -7.33
C ASN A 63 4.80 15.18 -5.81
N ARG A 64 5.29 16.22 -5.14
CA ARG A 64 5.08 16.47 -3.72
C ARG A 64 4.19 17.69 -3.53
N TYR A 65 3.13 17.54 -2.77
CA TYR A 65 2.14 18.58 -2.49
C TYR A 65 2.19 18.97 -1.01
N ASP A 66 2.28 20.26 -0.75
CA ASP A 66 2.37 20.83 0.60
C ASP A 66 1.02 21.37 1.13
N GLY A 67 -0.08 21.10 0.42
CA GLY A 67 -1.40 21.67 0.70
C GLY A 67 -1.73 22.88 -0.17
N LEU A 68 -0.73 23.55 -0.75
CA LEU A 68 -0.87 24.77 -1.57
C LEU A 68 -0.36 24.59 -2.98
N SER A 69 0.83 24.01 -3.14
CA SER A 69 1.55 23.92 -4.40
C SER A 69 2.18 22.55 -4.64
N PHE A 70 2.46 22.24 -5.90
CA PHE A 70 3.16 21.02 -6.31
C PHE A 70 4.62 21.30 -6.60
N ARG A 71 5.51 20.54 -5.98
CA ARG A 71 6.88 20.37 -6.42
C ARG A 71 6.97 19.12 -7.29
N LYS A 72 7.50 19.27 -8.52
CA LYS A 72 7.64 18.19 -9.49
C LYS A 72 9.06 17.67 -9.53
N PHE A 73 9.22 16.36 -9.60
CA PHE A 73 10.48 15.67 -9.82
C PHE A 73 10.36 14.85 -11.11
N LYS A 74 11.25 15.14 -12.04
CA LYS A 74 11.30 14.45 -13.33
C LYS A 74 12.73 14.01 -13.62
N HIS A 75 12.84 13.04 -14.52
CA HIS A 75 14.12 12.62 -15.08
C HIS A 75 14.78 13.79 -15.82
N ASP A 76 16.07 14.00 -15.57
CA ASP A 76 16.93 14.95 -16.30
C ASP A 76 18.28 14.27 -16.53
N ASP A 77 18.58 13.94 -17.79
CA ASP A 77 19.84 13.32 -18.23
C ASP A 77 21.10 14.08 -17.80
N ARG A 78 20.95 15.39 -17.53
CA ARG A 78 22.05 16.27 -17.12
C ARG A 78 22.30 16.26 -15.60
N SER A 79 21.43 15.61 -14.83
CA SER A 79 21.46 15.59 -13.38
C SER A 79 21.48 14.17 -12.83
N GLN A 80 22.60 13.78 -12.26
CA GLN A 80 22.73 12.51 -11.52
C GLN A 80 21.89 12.45 -10.23
N ARG A 81 21.27 13.57 -9.84
CA ARG A 81 20.40 13.67 -8.66
C ARG A 81 18.92 13.58 -9.00
N SER A 82 18.59 13.53 -10.30
CA SER A 82 17.20 13.37 -10.72
C SER A 82 16.74 11.92 -10.58
N ILE A 83 15.42 11.73 -10.52
CA ILE A 83 14.85 10.40 -10.68
C ILE A 83 15.18 9.87 -12.08
N GLY A 84 15.49 8.60 -12.21
CA GLY A 84 15.93 8.03 -13.48
C GLY A 84 14.81 7.68 -14.44
N ASN A 85 13.54 7.73 -14.01
CA ASN A 85 12.38 7.46 -14.85
C ASN A 85 11.15 8.25 -14.38
N ASN A 86 10.29 8.66 -15.33
CA ASN A 86 9.11 9.46 -15.04
C ASN A 86 7.86 8.63 -14.75
N PHE A 87 7.81 7.36 -15.14
CA PHE A 87 6.65 6.52 -14.91
C PHE A 87 6.72 5.92 -13.50
N ILE A 88 6.03 6.58 -12.55
CA ILE A 88 6.04 6.18 -11.15
C ILE A 88 4.91 5.18 -10.89
N THR A 89 5.26 4.05 -10.28
CA THR A 89 4.35 2.92 -10.06
C THR A 89 4.03 2.69 -8.60
N ALA A 90 5.01 2.85 -7.70
CA ALA A 90 4.86 2.58 -6.27
C ALA A 90 5.63 3.58 -5.42
N LEU A 91 5.14 3.85 -4.21
CA LEU A 91 5.76 4.73 -3.22
C LEU A 91 5.71 4.11 -1.82
N TYR A 92 6.78 4.29 -1.07
CA TYR A 92 6.85 3.90 0.34
C TYR A 92 7.83 4.81 1.09
N GLU A 93 7.50 5.24 2.31
CA GLU A 93 8.40 5.93 3.22
C GLU A 93 8.94 4.96 4.27
N ASP A 94 10.27 4.87 4.37
CA ASP A 94 10.92 4.03 5.37
C ASP A 94 10.99 4.71 6.76
N GLU A 95 11.51 4.00 7.74
CA GLU A 95 11.62 4.51 9.12
C GLU A 95 12.55 5.72 9.24
N LYS A 96 13.49 5.87 8.31
CA LYS A 96 14.45 7.00 8.26
C LYS A 96 13.90 8.21 7.52
N GLY A 97 12.70 8.12 6.94
CA GLY A 97 12.06 9.17 6.16
C GLY A 97 12.53 9.24 4.70
N SER A 98 13.26 8.22 4.22
CA SER A 98 13.58 8.11 2.79
C SER A 98 12.37 7.61 2.02
N ILE A 99 12.11 8.19 0.84
CA ILE A 99 11.01 7.79 -0.02
C ILE A 99 11.52 6.81 -1.07
N TRP A 100 11.05 5.59 -1.01
CA TRP A 100 11.29 4.55 -2.00
C TRP A 100 10.33 4.72 -3.15
N VAL A 101 10.86 4.78 -4.37
CA VAL A 101 10.10 5.14 -5.58
C VAL A 101 10.28 4.04 -6.61
N GLY A 102 9.22 3.27 -6.79
CA GLY A 102 9.13 2.27 -7.86
C GLY A 102 8.79 2.94 -9.19
N THR A 103 9.41 2.45 -10.24
CA THR A 103 9.18 2.89 -11.62
C THR A 103 8.97 1.68 -12.53
N ASP A 104 8.67 1.91 -13.81
CA ASP A 104 8.57 0.85 -14.82
C ASP A 104 9.92 0.23 -15.22
N VAL A 105 11.04 0.82 -14.79
CA VAL A 105 12.40 0.36 -15.11
C VAL A 105 13.32 0.26 -13.88
N GLY A 106 12.76 -0.02 -12.71
CA GLY A 106 13.55 -0.22 -11.49
C GLY A 106 13.15 0.65 -10.32
N LEU A 107 14.05 0.77 -9.35
CA LEU A 107 13.82 1.35 -8.04
C LEU A 107 14.76 2.51 -7.75
N TYR A 108 14.23 3.60 -7.20
CA TYR A 108 14.98 4.78 -6.78
C TYR A 108 14.65 5.10 -5.33
N ILE A 109 15.59 5.76 -4.62
CA ILE A 109 15.38 6.25 -3.27
C ILE A 109 15.60 7.76 -3.27
N TYR A 110 14.60 8.51 -2.82
CA TYR A 110 14.73 9.94 -2.57
C TYR A 110 15.13 10.18 -1.12
N TYR A 111 16.21 10.92 -0.94
CA TYR A 111 16.72 11.35 0.35
C TYR A 111 16.35 12.82 0.59
N PRO A 112 15.38 13.12 1.46
CA PRO A 112 14.93 14.50 1.70
C PRO A 112 16.05 15.43 2.16
N GLU A 113 16.97 14.94 2.99
CA GLU A 113 18.09 15.72 3.53
C GLU A 113 19.14 16.11 2.47
N LYS A 114 19.25 15.34 1.38
CA LYS A 114 20.16 15.60 0.25
C LYS A 114 19.46 16.26 -0.93
N ASP A 115 18.13 16.25 -0.91
CA ASP A 115 17.27 16.64 -2.03
C ASP A 115 17.68 15.96 -3.36
N SER A 116 17.86 14.65 -3.30
CA SER A 116 18.39 13.87 -4.43
C SER A 116 17.84 12.46 -4.46
N PHE A 117 17.79 11.92 -5.68
CA PHE A 117 17.48 10.51 -5.92
C PHE A 117 18.77 9.71 -6.10
N GLU A 118 18.76 8.49 -5.61
CA GLU A 118 19.78 7.48 -5.89
C GLU A 118 19.13 6.26 -6.52
N HIS A 119 19.73 5.74 -7.59
CA HIS A 119 19.27 4.48 -8.20
C HIS A 119 19.63 3.31 -7.28
N PHE A 120 18.67 2.46 -6.95
CA PHE A 120 18.89 1.26 -6.15
C PHE A 120 19.54 0.16 -7.00
N THR A 121 20.85 -0.01 -6.87
CA THR A 121 21.65 -0.93 -7.70
C THR A 121 22.11 -2.18 -6.96
N LYS A 122 21.56 -2.46 -5.77
CA LYS A 122 21.91 -3.67 -5.02
C LYS A 122 21.53 -4.92 -5.79
N GLN A 123 22.36 -5.94 -5.67
CA GLN A 123 22.10 -7.26 -6.18
C GLN A 123 21.66 -8.18 -5.04
N SER A 124 20.75 -9.10 -5.33
CA SER A 124 20.39 -10.16 -4.39
C SER A 124 21.54 -11.14 -4.18
N VAL A 125 21.44 -11.96 -3.15
CA VAL A 125 22.39 -13.06 -2.90
C VAL A 125 22.50 -13.99 -4.13
N GLU A 126 21.44 -14.09 -4.93
CA GLU A 126 21.36 -14.87 -6.17
C GLU A 126 21.81 -14.06 -7.41
N ASN A 127 22.42 -12.89 -7.19
CA ASN A 127 22.94 -12.00 -8.25
C ASN A 127 21.86 -11.36 -9.14
N THR A 128 20.61 -11.28 -8.68
CA THR A 128 19.48 -10.66 -9.38
C THR A 128 19.39 -9.17 -9.02
N ARG A 129 19.17 -8.30 -10.02
CA ARG A 129 18.92 -6.87 -9.86
C ARG A 129 17.44 -6.54 -10.10
N ILE A 130 17.00 -5.44 -9.51
CA ILE A 130 15.66 -4.89 -9.76
C ILE A 130 15.75 -4.00 -11.00
N GLU A 131 15.35 -4.55 -12.16
CA GLU A 131 15.46 -3.88 -13.48
C GLU A 131 14.13 -3.83 -14.23
N HIS A 132 13.05 -4.36 -13.64
CA HIS A 132 11.69 -4.36 -14.19
C HIS A 132 10.76 -3.47 -13.37
N THR A 133 9.51 -3.37 -13.81
CA THR A 133 8.47 -2.61 -13.13
C THR A 133 8.34 -3.02 -11.66
N VAL A 134 8.47 -2.04 -10.76
CA VAL A 134 8.20 -2.25 -9.34
C VAL A 134 6.72 -1.98 -9.08
N THR A 135 5.91 -3.02 -8.92
CA THR A 135 4.45 -2.90 -8.81
C THR A 135 3.98 -2.45 -7.43
N ALA A 136 4.69 -2.84 -6.38
CA ALA A 136 4.37 -2.47 -5.01
C ALA A 136 5.63 -2.38 -4.13
N ILE A 137 5.58 -1.51 -3.10
CA ILE A 137 6.61 -1.37 -2.07
C ILE A 137 5.94 -1.25 -0.71
N SER A 138 6.44 -1.96 0.30
CA SER A 138 5.97 -1.85 1.68
C SER A 138 7.07 -2.25 2.66
N GLY A 139 7.05 -1.69 3.88
CA GLY A 139 7.89 -2.15 4.97
C GLY A 139 7.25 -3.26 5.79
N ASP A 140 8.08 -4.11 6.40
CA ASP A 140 7.64 -4.99 7.47
C ASP A 140 7.99 -4.39 8.84
N ASN A 141 7.49 -5.00 9.91
CA ASN A 141 7.80 -4.56 11.28
C ASN A 141 9.19 -5.03 11.77
N GLN A 142 10.07 -5.49 10.87
CA GLN A 142 11.38 -6.07 11.19
C GLN A 142 12.54 -5.34 10.50
N GLY A 143 12.29 -4.10 10.05
CA GLY A 143 13.31 -3.25 9.42
C GLY A 143 13.69 -3.66 8.00
N CYS A 144 12.77 -4.32 7.27
CA CYS A 144 12.97 -4.63 5.87
C CYS A 144 12.00 -3.85 4.98
N VAL A 145 12.48 -3.45 3.81
CA VAL A 145 11.66 -2.94 2.71
C VAL A 145 11.45 -4.06 1.71
N TRP A 146 10.19 -4.36 1.43
CA TRP A 146 9.77 -5.37 0.47
C TRP A 146 9.31 -4.71 -0.82
N MET A 147 9.61 -5.33 -1.93
CA MET A 147 9.25 -4.85 -3.27
C MET A 147 8.72 -6.00 -4.11
N ALA A 148 7.58 -5.79 -4.76
CA ALA A 148 7.10 -6.68 -5.81
C ALA A 148 7.64 -6.16 -7.15
N VAL A 149 8.24 -7.04 -7.93
CA VAL A 149 8.87 -6.70 -9.20
C VAL A 149 8.31 -7.62 -10.28
N GLU A 150 7.79 -7.02 -11.33
CA GLU A 150 7.17 -7.74 -12.44
C GLU A 150 8.11 -8.79 -13.01
N SER A 151 7.60 -10.00 -13.19
CA SER A 151 8.34 -11.17 -13.69
C SER A 151 9.56 -11.63 -12.86
N GLN A 152 9.86 -10.93 -11.75
CA GLN A 152 10.99 -11.27 -10.87
C GLN A 152 10.54 -11.73 -9.47
N GLY A 153 9.27 -11.53 -9.10
CA GLY A 153 8.71 -11.92 -7.80
C GLY A 153 8.89 -10.87 -6.70
N LEU A 154 9.10 -11.31 -5.47
CA LEU A 154 9.26 -10.43 -4.31
C LEU A 154 10.73 -10.33 -3.89
N PHE A 155 11.14 -9.10 -3.57
CA PHE A 155 12.44 -8.81 -2.98
C PHE A 155 12.25 -8.27 -1.57
N CYS A 156 13.19 -8.57 -0.69
CA CYS A 156 13.28 -8.05 0.67
C CYS A 156 14.66 -7.44 0.89
N TYR A 157 14.72 -6.15 1.17
CA TYR A 157 15.95 -5.45 1.51
C TYR A 157 15.99 -5.16 3.01
N ASN A 158 16.97 -5.73 3.70
CA ASN A 158 17.22 -5.46 5.11
C ASN A 158 17.98 -4.14 5.25
N LEU A 159 17.35 -3.13 5.88
CA LEU A 159 17.92 -1.77 6.01
C LEU A 159 19.14 -1.70 6.94
N GLU A 160 19.27 -2.62 7.89
CA GLU A 160 20.38 -2.66 8.84
C GLU A 160 21.59 -3.38 8.23
N LYS A 161 21.35 -4.56 7.63
CA LYS A 161 22.41 -5.39 7.05
C LYS A 161 22.85 -4.94 5.66
N GLY A 162 22.00 -4.20 4.95
CA GLY A 162 22.25 -3.81 3.55
C GLY A 162 22.17 -4.99 2.57
N GLU A 163 21.47 -6.06 2.94
CA GLU A 163 21.32 -7.30 2.16
C GLU A 163 20.00 -7.32 1.41
N LEU A 164 20.03 -7.68 0.14
CA LEU A 164 18.87 -7.91 -0.71
C LEU A 164 18.67 -9.41 -0.91
N GLN A 165 17.47 -9.91 -0.60
CA GLN A 165 17.04 -11.28 -0.85
C GLN A 165 15.93 -11.29 -1.89
N ASN A 166 16.00 -12.24 -2.84
CA ASN A 166 14.94 -12.47 -3.81
C ASN A 166 14.13 -13.72 -3.41
N TYR A 167 12.83 -13.58 -3.37
CA TYR A 167 11.88 -14.68 -3.19
C TYR A 167 11.20 -14.94 -4.53
N THR A 168 11.77 -15.86 -5.31
CA THR A 168 11.12 -16.27 -6.57
C THR A 168 9.88 -17.10 -6.25
N LEU A 169 8.75 -16.64 -6.76
CA LEU A 169 7.46 -17.35 -6.60
C LEU A 169 7.41 -18.67 -7.40
N GLN A 170 8.43 -18.96 -8.22
CA GLN A 170 8.58 -20.24 -8.94
C GLN A 170 8.62 -21.47 -8.04
N ASN A 171 8.97 -21.29 -6.76
CA ASN A 171 8.91 -22.35 -5.76
C ASN A 171 7.48 -22.70 -5.31
N PHE A 172 6.50 -21.88 -5.70
CA PHE A 172 5.08 -22.09 -5.42
C PHE A 172 4.37 -22.42 -6.74
N SER A 173 4.16 -23.71 -7.01
CA SER A 173 3.65 -24.25 -8.27
C SER A 173 2.28 -23.77 -8.73
N PHE A 174 1.62 -22.94 -7.95
CA PHE A 174 0.27 -22.42 -8.19
C PHE A 174 0.23 -20.88 -8.35
N LEU A 175 1.38 -20.18 -8.32
CA LEU A 175 1.44 -18.75 -8.57
C LEU A 175 2.04 -18.45 -9.93
N THR A 176 1.37 -17.56 -10.65
CA THR A 176 2.01 -16.82 -11.72
C THR A 176 3.01 -15.82 -11.11
N THR A 177 4.00 -15.38 -11.86
CA THR A 177 5.05 -14.48 -11.35
C THR A 177 4.58 -13.03 -11.13
N ASN A 178 3.28 -12.74 -11.34
CA ASN A 178 2.76 -11.38 -11.35
C ASN A 178 2.10 -11.01 -10.02
N VAL A 179 2.90 -10.52 -9.09
CA VAL A 179 2.42 -9.86 -7.88
C VAL A 179 2.07 -8.41 -8.24
N GLU A 180 0.80 -8.05 -8.11
CA GLU A 180 0.31 -6.69 -8.33
C GLU A 180 0.47 -5.82 -7.08
N THR A 181 0.17 -6.41 -5.91
CA THR A 181 0.14 -5.69 -4.65
C THR A 181 0.41 -6.62 -3.48
N PHE A 182 0.89 -6.06 -2.38
CA PHE A 182 1.01 -6.78 -1.12
C PHE A 182 0.95 -5.82 0.07
N ALA A 183 0.62 -6.35 1.24
CA ALA A 183 0.65 -5.61 2.49
C ALA A 183 0.98 -6.53 3.67
N PHE A 184 1.56 -5.95 4.73
CA PHE A 184 1.71 -6.63 6.03
C PHE A 184 0.60 -6.20 6.97
N ASP A 185 -0.06 -7.16 7.61
CA ASP A 185 -1.00 -6.86 8.69
C ASP A 185 -0.28 -6.59 10.03
N ASN A 186 -1.07 -6.32 11.07
CA ASN A 186 -0.52 -6.03 12.41
C ASN A 186 0.19 -7.22 13.06
N SER A 187 -0.09 -8.44 12.62
CA SER A 187 0.54 -9.67 13.10
C SER A 187 1.85 -10.00 12.36
N GLY A 188 2.17 -9.25 11.29
CA GLY A 188 3.29 -9.51 10.40
C GLY A 188 2.97 -10.55 9.32
N THR A 189 1.70 -10.94 9.13
CA THR A 189 1.28 -11.76 8.01
C THR A 189 1.43 -10.97 6.71
N LEU A 190 2.12 -11.53 5.75
CA LEU A 190 2.22 -11.00 4.40
C LEU A 190 1.01 -11.43 3.57
N TRP A 191 0.26 -10.46 3.05
CA TRP A 191 -0.86 -10.65 2.14
C TRP A 191 -0.43 -10.27 0.74
N ILE A 192 -0.75 -11.09 -0.25
CA ILE A 192 -0.28 -10.95 -1.63
C ILE A 192 -1.47 -11.01 -2.57
N GLY A 193 -1.62 -9.98 -3.38
CA GLY A 193 -2.59 -9.93 -4.47
C GLY A 193 -1.91 -10.14 -5.81
N CYS A 194 -2.44 -11.08 -6.60
CA CYS A 194 -1.86 -11.50 -7.86
C CYS A 194 -2.73 -11.12 -9.07
N TYR A 195 -2.10 -11.08 -10.23
CA TYR A 195 -2.78 -10.95 -11.51
C TYR A 195 -3.35 -12.31 -11.94
N GLY A 196 -4.65 -12.50 -11.75
CA GLY A 196 -5.35 -13.71 -12.20
C GLY A 196 -5.38 -14.87 -11.19
N ASP A 197 -4.51 -14.89 -10.19
CA ASP A 197 -4.42 -15.99 -9.21
C ASP A 197 -5.13 -15.68 -7.89
N GLY A 198 -5.59 -14.43 -7.69
CA GLY A 198 -6.35 -14.05 -6.50
C GLY A 198 -5.51 -13.59 -5.32
N LEU A 199 -5.97 -13.94 -4.10
CA LEU A 199 -5.42 -13.47 -2.83
C LEU A 199 -4.74 -14.61 -2.07
N PHE A 200 -3.50 -14.37 -1.62
CA PHE A 200 -2.70 -15.29 -0.84
C PHE A 200 -2.20 -14.66 0.45
N TYR A 201 -1.75 -15.51 1.39
CA TYR A 201 -1.08 -15.04 2.60
C TYR A 201 0.06 -15.97 3.04
N SER A 202 1.04 -15.39 3.71
CA SER A 202 2.15 -16.09 4.36
C SER A 202 2.38 -15.54 5.77
N LYS A 203 2.52 -16.43 6.77
CA LYS A 203 2.79 -16.07 8.16
C LYS A 203 4.25 -16.25 8.57
N ASP A 204 5.06 -16.79 7.68
CA ASP A 204 6.43 -17.27 7.95
C ASP A 204 7.46 -16.72 6.96
N ARG A 205 7.19 -15.51 6.42
CA ARG A 205 8.07 -14.81 5.46
C ARG A 205 8.35 -15.64 4.21
N LEU A 206 7.28 -16.13 3.60
CA LEU A 206 7.34 -16.92 2.35
C LEU A 206 8.08 -18.27 2.46
N LYS A 207 8.15 -18.87 3.64
CA LYS A 207 8.48 -20.30 3.74
C LYS A 207 7.31 -21.15 3.28
N THR A 208 6.09 -20.70 3.62
CA THR A 208 4.83 -21.26 3.11
C THR A 208 3.94 -20.15 2.56
N LEU A 209 3.14 -20.48 1.55
CA LEU A 209 2.17 -19.57 0.94
C LEU A 209 0.84 -20.29 0.79
N HIS A 210 -0.23 -19.65 1.22
CA HIS A 210 -1.57 -20.22 1.26
C HIS A 210 -2.56 -19.35 0.47
N PRO A 211 -3.42 -19.93 -0.38
CA PRO A 211 -4.53 -19.19 -0.97
C PRO A 211 -5.52 -18.79 0.15
N TYR A 212 -6.05 -17.57 0.05
CA TYR A 212 -7.08 -17.13 0.98
C TYR A 212 -8.45 -17.64 0.51
N LEU A 213 -9.06 -18.49 1.33
CA LEU A 213 -10.35 -19.12 1.04
C LEU A 213 -11.48 -18.33 1.72
N SER A 214 -12.61 -18.21 1.03
CA SER A 214 -13.82 -17.63 1.59
C SER A 214 -14.27 -18.40 2.83
N PRO A 215 -14.49 -17.72 3.97
CA PRO A 215 -15.01 -18.37 5.17
C PRO A 215 -16.43 -18.89 5.01
N VAL A 216 -17.16 -18.47 3.97
CA VAL A 216 -18.55 -18.85 3.74
C VAL A 216 -18.67 -20.17 2.96
N ASN A 217 -17.84 -20.37 1.93
CA ASN A 217 -17.99 -21.49 0.99
C ASN A 217 -16.68 -22.24 0.72
N ASN A 218 -15.59 -21.88 1.42
CA ASN A 218 -14.26 -22.48 1.29
C ASN A 218 -13.71 -22.44 -0.16
N LYS A 219 -14.12 -21.44 -0.95
CA LYS A 219 -13.58 -21.19 -2.29
C LYS A 219 -12.53 -20.09 -2.26
N GLU A 220 -11.59 -20.14 -3.18
CA GLU A 220 -10.60 -19.09 -3.36
C GLU A 220 -11.28 -17.76 -3.65
N ILE A 221 -10.88 -16.73 -2.92
CA ILE A 221 -11.37 -15.38 -3.11
C ILE A 221 -10.53 -14.72 -4.22
N TYR A 222 -11.26 -14.08 -5.16
CA TYR A 222 -10.66 -13.44 -6.33
C TYR A 222 -9.95 -14.39 -7.30
N ALA A 223 -10.24 -15.71 -7.26
CA ALA A 223 -9.79 -16.66 -8.27
C ALA A 223 -10.16 -16.15 -9.68
N ASN A 224 -9.21 -16.12 -10.60
CA ASN A 224 -9.37 -15.55 -11.94
C ASN A 224 -9.72 -14.04 -11.96
N ASP A 225 -9.37 -13.31 -10.92
CA ASP A 225 -9.49 -11.85 -10.83
C ASP A 225 -8.12 -11.21 -10.56
N VAL A 226 -8.01 -9.92 -10.80
CA VAL A 226 -6.81 -9.13 -10.51
C VAL A 226 -7.03 -8.40 -9.20
N VAL A 227 -6.26 -8.75 -8.17
CA VAL A 227 -6.24 -7.99 -6.92
C VAL A 227 -5.34 -6.77 -7.12
N THR A 228 -5.96 -5.60 -7.22
CA THR A 228 -5.28 -4.36 -7.63
C THR A 228 -4.67 -3.59 -6.49
N CYS A 229 -5.21 -3.73 -5.27
CA CYS A 229 -4.68 -3.04 -4.11
C CYS A 229 -5.05 -3.77 -2.81
N ILE A 230 -4.11 -3.78 -1.87
CA ILE A 230 -4.31 -4.22 -0.48
C ILE A 230 -3.81 -3.11 0.43
N VAL A 231 -4.67 -2.57 1.28
CA VAL A 231 -4.33 -1.51 2.24
C VAL A 231 -4.70 -1.95 3.64
N LYS A 232 -3.77 -1.73 4.57
CA LYS A 232 -4.03 -1.95 5.98
C LYS A 232 -4.95 -0.84 6.51
N GLY A 233 -6.10 -1.23 7.05
CA GLY A 233 -7.06 -0.34 7.69
C GLY A 233 -6.89 -0.28 9.21
N ALA A 234 -7.74 0.52 9.84
CA ALA A 234 -7.91 0.55 11.29
C ALA A 234 -8.57 -0.75 11.80
N TYR A 235 -8.56 -0.95 13.12
CA TYR A 235 -9.28 -2.05 13.79
C TYR A 235 -8.96 -3.46 13.27
N ASN A 236 -7.71 -3.70 12.86
CA ASN A 236 -7.24 -5.00 12.35
C ASN A 236 -8.00 -5.47 11.11
N CYS A 237 -8.19 -4.57 10.16
CA CYS A 237 -8.82 -4.82 8.87
C CYS A 237 -7.84 -4.65 7.71
N LEU A 238 -8.14 -5.31 6.59
CA LEU A 238 -7.56 -5.03 5.29
C LEU A 238 -8.66 -4.57 4.34
N TYR A 239 -8.36 -3.53 3.57
CA TYR A 239 -9.17 -3.15 2.40
C TYR A 239 -8.53 -3.73 1.16
N ILE A 240 -9.31 -4.48 0.40
CA ILE A 240 -8.84 -5.23 -0.76
C ILE A 240 -9.70 -4.84 -1.95
N SER A 241 -9.07 -4.36 -3.01
CA SER A 241 -9.75 -4.07 -4.27
C SER A 241 -9.37 -5.05 -5.37
N SER A 242 -10.32 -5.34 -6.25
CA SER A 242 -10.09 -6.13 -7.44
C SER A 242 -10.86 -5.59 -8.64
N LEU A 243 -10.46 -5.97 -9.86
CA LEU A 243 -11.07 -5.47 -11.09
C LEU A 243 -12.54 -5.88 -11.23
N LYS A 244 -12.90 -7.09 -10.80
CA LYS A 244 -14.25 -7.63 -10.94
C LYS A 244 -15.07 -7.59 -9.64
N GLY A 245 -14.37 -7.65 -8.49
CA GLY A 245 -15.01 -7.81 -7.18
C GLY A 245 -15.19 -6.51 -6.39
N GLY A 246 -14.82 -5.34 -6.95
CA GLY A 246 -14.91 -4.06 -6.25
C GLY A 246 -13.99 -3.98 -5.04
N VAL A 247 -14.41 -3.24 -4.00
CA VAL A 247 -13.67 -3.07 -2.75
C VAL A 247 -14.34 -3.84 -1.63
N LYS A 248 -13.54 -4.61 -0.89
CA LYS A 248 -14.00 -5.39 0.27
C LYS A 248 -13.16 -5.08 1.49
N GLU A 249 -13.80 -5.13 2.66
CA GLU A 249 -13.13 -5.10 3.96
C GLU A 249 -13.00 -6.52 4.50
N LEU A 250 -11.79 -6.95 4.77
CA LEU A 250 -11.49 -8.17 5.49
C LEU A 250 -11.15 -7.85 6.94
N ASN A 251 -12.04 -8.21 7.86
CA ASN A 251 -11.77 -8.13 9.30
C ASN A 251 -10.96 -9.36 9.71
N LEU A 252 -9.70 -9.15 10.09
CA LEU A 252 -8.75 -10.22 10.42
C LEU A 252 -9.03 -10.91 11.77
N THR A 253 -9.76 -10.24 12.66
CA THR A 253 -10.14 -10.81 13.97
C THR A 253 -11.29 -11.80 13.85
N SER A 254 -12.34 -11.41 13.09
CA SER A 254 -13.53 -12.24 12.89
C SER A 254 -13.47 -13.13 11.66
N ASN A 255 -12.44 -12.92 10.81
CA ASN A 255 -12.29 -13.53 9.50
C ASN A 255 -13.52 -13.34 8.61
N LYS A 256 -14.16 -12.16 8.68
CA LYS A 256 -15.32 -11.80 7.87
C LYS A 256 -14.93 -10.86 6.76
N LEU A 257 -15.49 -11.10 5.58
CA LEU A 257 -15.33 -10.27 4.39
C LEU A 257 -16.65 -9.54 4.13
N HIS A 258 -16.59 -8.22 4.01
CA HIS A 258 -17.73 -7.35 3.73
C HIS A 258 -17.51 -6.57 2.44
N ASP A 259 -18.55 -6.50 1.60
CA ASP A 259 -18.54 -5.59 0.45
C ASP A 259 -18.68 -4.15 0.93
N LEU A 260 -17.83 -3.27 0.44
CA LEU A 260 -18.00 -1.83 0.63
C LEU A 260 -18.79 -1.30 -0.57
N LEU A 261 -20.03 -0.93 -0.29
CA LEU A 261 -20.91 -0.28 -1.26
C LEU A 261 -20.68 1.24 -1.16
N PHE A 262 -20.25 1.85 -2.23
CA PHE A 262 -20.12 3.31 -2.38
C PHE A 262 -21.24 3.85 -3.28
#